data_cc8f168142803698b91be0187e99413a
#
_entry.id   cc8f168142803698b91be0187e99413a
#
_cell.length_a   1.000
_cell.length_b   1.000
_cell.length_c   1.000
_cell.angle_alpha   90.00
_cell.angle_beta   90.00
_cell.angle_gamma   90.00
#
_symmetry.space_group_name_H-M   'P 1'
#
loop_
_entity.id
_entity.type
_entity.pdbx_description
1 polymer ?
#
loop_
_entity_poly.entity_id
_entity_poly.type
_entity_poly.pdbx_seq_one_letter_code
_entity_poly.pdbx_strand_id
1 'polypeptide(L)'
;MANYKLAFRKSVSKDFRPIPKKDVARILQRMEELQENPRPTNSEKLSGQERYRIRQGVYRIIYEVEDDLLIVTVVKVGHRKHVYKRS
;
A
#
# COMPACT_ATOMS: atom_id res chain seq x y z
N MET A 1 -5.85 14.29 -15.51
CA MET A 1 -5.11 13.43 -14.65
C MET A 1 -5.94 12.32 -14.10
N ALA A 2 -5.45 11.13 -14.18
CA ALA A 2 -6.15 10.02 -13.59
C ALA A 2 -6.12 10.18 -12.07
N ASN A 3 -7.22 9.87 -11.45
CA ASN A 3 -7.30 9.95 -10.01
C ASN A 3 -7.96 8.68 -9.55
N TYR A 4 -7.16 7.79 -8.98
CA TYR A 4 -7.64 6.49 -8.57
C TYR A 4 -8.38 6.57 -7.26
N LYS A 5 -9.34 5.69 -7.08
CA LYS A 5 -9.99 5.55 -5.78
C LYS A 5 -9.14 4.67 -4.89
N LEU A 6 -9.18 4.94 -3.61
CA LEU A 6 -8.40 4.17 -2.64
C LEU A 6 -9.34 3.25 -1.88
N ALA A 7 -9.03 1.97 -1.88
CA ALA A 7 -9.81 0.97 -1.17
C ALA A 7 -8.88 0.16 -0.28
N PHE A 8 -9.45 -0.50 0.72
CA PHE A 8 -8.68 -1.27 1.70
C PHE A 8 -9.31 -2.62 1.90
N ARG A 9 -8.48 -3.65 2.00
CA ARG A 9 -8.95 -4.94 2.45
C ARG A 9 -9.28 -4.87 3.93
N LYS A 10 -10.21 -5.70 4.38
CA LYS A 10 -10.63 -5.68 5.78
C LYS A 10 -9.46 -5.90 6.73
N SER A 11 -8.54 -6.76 6.37
CA SER A 11 -7.42 -7.09 7.24
C SER A 11 -6.49 -5.92 7.49
N VAL A 12 -6.55 -4.88 6.66
CA VAL A 12 -5.63 -3.74 6.81
C VAL A 12 -5.89 -2.99 8.10
N SER A 13 -7.14 -2.92 8.54
CA SER A 13 -7.42 -2.22 9.80
C SER A 13 -6.71 -2.92 10.97
N LYS A 14 -6.59 -4.23 10.92
CA LYS A 14 -5.83 -4.94 11.95
C LYS A 14 -4.35 -4.66 11.83
N ASP A 15 -3.86 -4.51 10.61
CA ASP A 15 -2.46 -4.23 10.40
C ASP A 15 -2.06 -2.90 11.04
N PHE A 16 -2.97 -1.95 11.11
CA PHE A 16 -2.66 -0.64 11.68
C PHE A 16 -2.60 -0.64 13.20
N ARG A 17 -3.21 -1.62 13.85
CA ARG A 17 -3.30 -1.59 15.31
C ARG A 17 -1.97 -1.47 16.04
N PRO A 18 -0.94 -2.24 15.69
CA PRO A 18 0.33 -2.14 16.39
C PRO A 18 1.20 -0.98 15.94
N ILE A 19 0.77 -0.21 14.96
CA ILE A 19 1.60 0.85 14.41
C ILE A 19 1.32 2.16 15.13
N PRO A 20 2.37 2.88 15.59
CA PRO A 20 2.17 4.17 16.24
C PRO A 20 1.40 5.15 15.36
N LYS A 21 0.60 5.99 15.98
CA LYS A 21 -0.27 6.89 15.24
C LYS A 21 0.45 7.79 14.26
N LYS A 22 1.63 8.28 14.63
CA LYS A 22 2.35 9.16 13.72
C LYS A 22 2.82 8.42 12.48
N ASP A 23 3.12 7.14 12.62
CA ASP A 23 3.52 6.34 11.48
C ASP A 23 2.31 6.00 10.62
N VAL A 24 1.16 5.76 11.25
CA VAL A 24 -0.07 5.53 10.50
C VAL A 24 -0.39 6.75 9.63
N ALA A 25 -0.23 7.95 10.19
CA ALA A 25 -0.49 9.17 9.42
C ALA A 25 0.40 9.27 8.20
N ARG A 26 1.68 8.92 8.36
CA ARG A 26 2.61 8.96 7.22
C ARG A 26 2.28 7.90 6.19
N ILE A 27 1.86 6.72 6.64
CA ILE A 27 1.47 5.65 5.75
C ILE A 27 0.24 6.06 4.95
N LEU A 28 -0.75 6.65 5.61
CA LEU A 28 -1.95 7.10 4.93
C LEU A 28 -1.63 8.19 3.91
N GLN A 29 -0.72 9.07 4.24
CA GLN A 29 -0.31 10.11 3.30
C GLN A 29 0.33 9.50 2.06
N ARG A 30 1.16 8.48 2.26
CA ARG A 30 1.77 7.80 1.13
C ARG A 30 0.72 7.12 0.27
N MET A 31 -0.31 6.55 0.89
CA MET A 31 -1.38 5.93 0.15
C MET A 31 -2.15 6.94 -0.69
N GLU A 32 -2.35 8.15 -0.14
CA GLU A 32 -3.03 9.18 -0.90
C GLU A 32 -2.26 9.56 -2.15
N GLU A 33 -0.95 9.53 -2.07
CA GLU A 33 -0.12 9.84 -3.24
C GLU A 33 -0.32 8.81 -4.34
N LEU A 34 -0.65 7.58 -3.97
CA LEU A 34 -0.88 6.53 -4.96
C LEU A 34 -2.12 6.80 -5.79
N GLN A 35 -3.03 7.62 -5.30
CA GLN A 35 -4.23 7.95 -6.07
C GLN A 35 -3.89 8.77 -7.30
N GLU A 36 -2.84 9.56 -7.24
CA GLU A 36 -2.41 10.34 -8.38
C GLU A 36 -1.42 9.58 -9.25
N ASN A 37 -0.58 8.78 -8.62
CA ASN A 37 0.40 8.00 -9.34
C ASN A 37 0.58 6.65 -8.65
N PRO A 38 -0.13 5.63 -9.11
CA PRO A 38 -0.08 4.33 -8.43
C PRO A 38 1.20 3.54 -8.66
N ARG A 39 2.06 4.02 -9.55
CA ARG A 39 3.34 3.36 -9.80
C ARG A 39 4.48 4.34 -9.69
N PRO A 40 4.71 4.90 -8.48
CA PRO A 40 5.80 5.84 -8.31
C PRO A 40 7.15 5.16 -8.49
N THR A 41 8.17 5.96 -8.69
CA THR A 41 9.50 5.44 -8.96
C THR A 41 9.98 4.46 -7.90
N ASN A 42 9.60 4.67 -6.65
CA ASN A 42 10.05 3.81 -5.56
C ASN A 42 9.15 2.60 -5.32
N SER A 43 8.19 2.35 -6.20
CA SER A 43 7.38 1.15 -6.08
C SER A 43 8.07 -0.01 -6.77
N GLU A 44 7.81 -1.21 -6.28
CA GLU A 44 8.31 -2.43 -6.87
C GLU A 44 7.15 -3.33 -7.23
N LYS A 45 7.13 -3.82 -8.45
CA LYS A 45 6.09 -4.74 -8.86
C LYS A 45 6.42 -6.13 -8.35
N LEU A 46 5.46 -6.74 -7.70
CA LEU A 46 5.61 -8.10 -7.22
C LEU A 46 5.24 -9.05 -8.35
N SER A 47 5.94 -10.16 -8.43
CA SER A 47 5.81 -11.03 -9.59
C SER A 47 4.39 -11.58 -9.74
N GLY A 48 3.99 -11.73 -10.98
CA GLY A 48 2.80 -12.49 -11.33
C GLY A 48 1.50 -11.75 -11.31
N GLN A 49 1.42 -10.52 -10.81
CA GLN A 49 0.15 -9.82 -10.72
C GLN A 49 0.37 -8.33 -10.75
N GLU A 50 -0.74 -7.57 -10.84
CA GLU A 50 -0.69 -6.12 -10.74
C GLU A 50 -0.65 -5.73 -9.26
N ARG A 51 0.31 -6.23 -8.56
CA ARG A 51 0.50 -6.00 -7.13
C ARG A 51 1.86 -5.35 -6.93
N TYR A 52 1.89 -4.34 -6.08
CA TYR A 52 3.07 -3.52 -5.89
C TYR A 52 3.38 -3.33 -4.42
N ARG A 53 4.58 -2.90 -4.16
CA ARG A 53 5.03 -2.63 -2.80
C ARG A 53 5.74 -1.29 -2.77
N ILE A 54 5.43 -0.48 -1.75
CA ILE A 54 6.21 0.72 -1.47
C ILE A 54 6.59 0.71 0.00
N ARG A 55 7.60 1.49 0.33
CA ARG A 55 8.09 1.58 1.69
C ARG A 55 7.73 2.93 2.30
N GLN A 56 7.47 2.90 3.60
CA GLN A 56 7.32 4.11 4.39
C GLN A 56 8.03 3.86 5.71
N GLY A 57 9.25 4.39 5.85
CA GLY A 57 10.05 4.10 7.04
C GLY A 57 10.38 2.62 7.10
N VAL A 58 10.05 1.99 8.23
CA VAL A 58 10.28 0.55 8.38
C VAL A 58 9.05 -0.27 7.96
N TYR A 59 8.05 0.38 7.40
CA TYR A 59 6.83 -0.29 7.01
C TYR A 59 6.76 -0.50 5.52
N ARG A 60 6.03 -1.53 5.12
CA ARG A 60 5.79 -1.81 3.72
C ARG A 60 4.30 -1.82 3.46
N ILE A 61 3.93 -1.26 2.34
CA ILE A 61 2.54 -1.18 1.92
C ILE A 61 2.43 -1.99 0.64
N ILE A 62 1.57 -3.01 0.67
CA ILE A 62 1.33 -3.84 -0.51
C ILE A 62 -0.04 -3.48 -1.02
N TYR A 63 -0.13 -3.21 -2.31
CA TYR A 63 -1.38 -2.77 -2.91
C TYR A 63 -1.52 -3.33 -4.32
N GLU A 64 -2.74 -3.32 -4.81
CA GLU A 64 -3.07 -3.74 -6.15
C GLU A 64 -3.62 -2.56 -6.93
N VAL A 65 -3.37 -2.55 -8.23
CA VAL A 65 -3.84 -1.47 -9.10
C VAL A 65 -4.74 -2.07 -10.16
N GLU A 66 -5.93 -1.53 -10.28
CA GLU A 66 -6.87 -1.92 -11.34
C GLU A 66 -7.08 -0.70 -12.22
N ASP A 67 -6.35 -0.64 -13.31
CA ASP A 67 -6.40 0.54 -14.18
C ASP A 67 -7.75 0.73 -14.84
N ASP A 68 -8.42 -0.35 -15.19
CA ASP A 68 -9.72 -0.25 -15.84
C ASP A 68 -10.75 0.41 -14.95
N LEU A 69 -10.66 0.17 -13.67
CA LEU A 69 -11.61 0.70 -12.70
C LEU A 69 -11.08 1.92 -11.98
N LEU A 70 -9.83 2.27 -12.19
CA LEU A 70 -9.16 3.36 -11.49
C LEU A 70 -9.24 3.17 -9.98
N ILE A 71 -8.86 1.98 -9.52
CA ILE A 71 -8.88 1.64 -8.11
C ILE A 71 -7.51 1.16 -7.66
N VAL A 72 -7.05 1.68 -6.53
CA VAL A 72 -5.88 1.17 -5.82
C VAL A 72 -6.40 0.53 -4.54
N THR A 73 -6.15 -0.76 -4.36
CA THR A 73 -6.60 -1.48 -3.19
C THR A 73 -5.41 -1.84 -2.33
N VAL A 74 -5.39 -1.34 -1.11
CA VAL A 74 -4.33 -1.69 -0.16
C VAL A 74 -4.65 -3.06 0.40
N VAL A 75 -3.68 -3.96 0.26
CA VAL A 75 -3.85 -5.37 0.63
C VAL A 75 -3.23 -5.67 1.98
N LYS A 76 -2.10 -5.06 2.27
CA LYS A 76 -1.40 -5.34 3.51
C LYS A 76 -0.48 -4.21 3.88
N VAL A 77 -0.35 -3.96 5.18
CA VAL A 77 0.60 -3.00 5.73
C VAL A 77 1.29 -3.71 6.87
N GLY A 78 2.60 -3.58 6.97
CA GLY A 78 3.29 -4.21 8.08
C GLY A 78 4.74 -3.83 8.16
N HIS A 79 5.34 -4.16 9.30
CA HIS A 79 6.75 -3.96 9.50
C HIS A 79 7.50 -4.83 8.49
N ARG A 80 8.60 -4.32 7.96
CA ARG A 80 9.33 -5.02 6.89
C ARG A 80 9.65 -6.47 7.25
N LYS A 81 9.91 -6.75 8.51
CA LYS A 81 10.21 -8.11 8.93
C LYS A 81 9.03 -9.04 8.79
N HIS A 82 7.84 -8.53 9.06
CA HIS A 82 6.65 -9.36 9.04
C HIS A 82 6.09 -9.53 7.62
N VAL A 83 6.19 -8.50 6.82
CA VAL A 83 5.65 -8.55 5.47
C VAL A 83 6.37 -9.58 4.62
N TYR A 84 7.66 -9.72 4.79
CA TYR A 84 8.42 -10.68 4.02
C TYR A 84 8.21 -12.10 4.41
N LYS A 85 7.68 -12.33 5.59
CA LYS A 85 7.66 -13.61 6.13
C LYS A 85 6.70 -14.47 5.46
N ARG A 86 5.98 -14.63 4.93
CA ARG A 86 5.03 -15.51 4.36
C ARG A 86 4.47 -14.88 3.22
N SER A 87 5.17 -14.62 2.32
CA SER A 87 4.59 -13.93 1.18
C SER A 87 3.83 -14.74 0.24
#